data_b199026ea2cb91aa22ee4a38bc6d051d
#
_entry.id   b199026ea2cb91aa22ee4a38bc6d051d
#
_cell.length_a   1.000
_cell.length_b   1.000
_cell.length_c   1.000
_cell.angle_alpha   90.00
_cell.angle_beta   90.00
_cell.angle_gamma   90.00
#
_symmetry.space_group_name_H-M   'P 1'
#
loop_
_entity.id
_entity.type
_entity.pdbx_description
1 polymer ?
#
loop_
_entity_poly.entity_id
_entity_poly.type
_entity_poly.pdbx_seq_one_letter_code
_entity_poly.pdbx_strand_id
1 'polypeptide(L)'
;MKRTFLGLLVLGACIALSPGARGQFGGMNPFKKPNISNIFHPVVGQGAVYEQQHKDGTKSPLELTVVAKETVDGKQGYWLEVGHAEKGSDSLTYAKMLITLDPWETHKMIFVMPHSTQPVEYPMNPSQKTKEKMEENMEKWHKVGTEPITVPAGTFLCEHWAKDDGTEDVWASSKVSPMSLVKSVGKTSTMVLVKTLSSAPEHITGMPQKFDPQMFRQQMMEQMQKGKDHQQ
;
A
#
# COMPACT_ATOMS: atom_id res chain seq x y z
N MET A 1 1.56 10.15 24.61
CA MET A 1 2.53 10.10 23.48
C MET A 1 1.75 9.83 22.21
N LYS A 2 1.63 10.82 21.31
CA LYS A 2 0.88 10.70 20.04
C LYS A 2 1.74 9.90 19.06
N ARG A 3 1.34 8.67 18.77
CA ARG A 3 1.98 7.84 17.73
C ARG A 3 1.53 8.34 16.35
N THR A 4 2.41 9.02 15.65
CA THR A 4 2.21 9.46 14.27
C THR A 4 2.53 8.28 13.36
N PHE A 5 1.50 7.62 12.84
CA PHE A 5 1.64 6.66 11.75
C PHE A 5 1.52 7.42 10.43
N LEU A 6 2.59 7.47 9.68
CA LEU A 6 2.60 7.90 8.30
C LEU A 6 3.21 6.77 7.46
N GLY A 7 2.37 5.90 6.98
CA GLY A 7 2.72 4.83 6.06
C GLY A 7 1.99 5.03 4.75
N LEU A 8 2.71 4.83 3.73
CA LEU A 8 2.42 4.90 2.30
C LEU A 8 0.99 4.52 1.91
N LEU A 9 0.52 5.19 0.93
CA LEU A 9 -0.81 5.29 0.35
C LEU A 9 -1.50 4.03 -0.12
N VAL A 10 -0.77 3.05 -0.55
CA VAL A 10 -1.32 1.73 -0.87
C VAL A 10 -1.76 1.00 0.40
N LEU A 11 -1.16 1.33 1.54
CA LEU A 11 -1.44 0.78 2.86
C LEU A 11 -2.68 1.35 3.56
N GLY A 12 -3.22 2.47 3.08
CA GLY A 12 -4.41 3.09 3.70
C GLY A 12 -5.63 2.17 3.82
N ALA A 13 -5.76 1.20 2.95
CA ALA A 13 -6.84 0.22 3.02
C ALA A 13 -6.56 -0.94 4.01
N CYS A 14 -5.28 -1.29 4.23
CA CYS A 14 -4.91 -2.43 5.07
C CYS A 14 -4.77 -2.09 6.56
N ILE A 15 -4.48 -0.82 6.90
CA ILE A 15 -4.19 -0.40 8.28
C ILE A 15 -5.45 -0.04 9.08
N ALA A 16 -6.60 0.13 8.44
CA ALA A 16 -7.88 0.42 9.12
C ALA A 16 -8.33 -0.69 10.11
N LEU A 17 -7.61 -1.81 10.18
CA LEU A 17 -7.91 -2.95 11.03
C LEU A 17 -7.18 -2.94 12.38
N SER A 18 -6.31 -1.97 12.65
CA SER A 18 -5.69 -1.83 13.97
C SER A 18 -6.59 -1.04 14.92
N PRO A 19 -6.98 -1.57 16.11
CA PRO A 19 -7.92 -0.92 17.03
C PRO A 19 -7.46 0.42 17.61
N GLY A 20 -6.26 0.90 17.27
CA GLY A 20 -5.70 2.16 17.72
C GLY A 20 -5.56 3.25 16.65
N ALA A 21 -5.88 2.96 15.41
CA ALA A 21 -5.66 3.88 14.29
C ALA A 21 -6.90 4.70 13.92
N ARG A 22 -7.52 5.37 14.90
CA ARG A 22 -8.39 6.51 14.63
C ARG A 22 -7.51 7.75 14.48
N GLY A 23 -6.97 7.99 13.29
CA GLY A 23 -6.21 9.22 13.09
C GLY A 23 -5.51 9.28 11.75
N GLN A 24 -6.07 10.05 10.85
CA GLN A 24 -5.42 10.69 9.72
C GLN A 24 -4.77 9.75 8.69
N PHE A 25 -5.60 9.06 7.93
CA PHE A 25 -5.25 8.74 6.56
C PHE A 25 -5.58 9.94 5.66
N GLY A 26 -4.77 10.99 5.78
CA GLY A 26 -4.70 12.09 4.83
C GLY A 26 -3.87 11.61 3.66
N GLY A 27 -4.53 11.11 2.68
CA GLY A 27 -4.34 10.98 1.29
C GLY A 27 -2.95 11.12 0.70
N MET A 28 -2.55 10.13 0.07
CA MET A 28 -1.94 10.18 -1.23
C MET A 28 -2.67 9.18 -2.10
N ASN A 29 -3.42 9.63 -3.05
CA ASN A 29 -3.69 8.88 -4.24
C ASN A 29 -2.71 9.43 -5.28
N PRO A 30 -1.60 8.76 -5.60
CA PRO A 30 -0.60 9.27 -6.53
C PRO A 30 -1.14 9.36 -7.97
N PHE A 31 -2.45 9.25 -8.20
CA PHE A 31 -3.04 8.89 -9.47
C PHE A 31 -3.97 9.92 -10.12
N LYS A 32 -4.09 11.15 -9.57
CA LYS A 32 -4.90 12.20 -10.24
C LYS A 32 -4.22 13.56 -10.28
N LYS A 33 -3.69 13.89 -11.45
CA LYS A 33 -3.11 15.17 -11.94
C LYS A 33 -1.67 15.48 -11.49
N PRO A 34 -0.85 15.86 -12.43
CA PRO A 34 -0.98 15.74 -13.86
C PRO A 34 -0.52 14.38 -14.34
N ASN A 35 -1.41 13.61 -14.92
CA ASN A 35 -1.16 12.35 -15.65
C ASN A 35 -0.38 11.25 -14.89
N ILE A 36 -0.63 11.12 -13.60
CA ILE A 36 -0.10 10.05 -12.74
C ILE A 36 -0.75 8.69 -13.09
N SER A 37 -1.73 8.65 -14.00
CA SER A 37 -2.19 7.42 -14.63
C SER A 37 -1.05 6.61 -15.27
N ASN A 38 0.07 7.29 -15.61
CA ASN A 38 1.28 6.64 -16.08
C ASN A 38 2.17 6.06 -14.95
N ILE A 39 1.85 6.27 -13.69
CA ILE A 39 2.63 5.70 -12.58
C ILE A 39 2.22 4.25 -12.31
N PHE A 40 0.98 3.86 -12.58
CA PHE A 40 0.56 2.49 -12.36
C PHE A 40 0.67 1.66 -13.64
N HIS A 41 1.67 0.79 -13.69
CA HIS A 41 1.94 -0.15 -14.77
C HIS A 41 1.83 -1.59 -14.29
N PRO A 42 0.61 -2.11 -14.10
CA PRO A 42 0.41 -3.45 -13.58
C PRO A 42 0.73 -4.51 -14.63
N VAL A 43 1.69 -5.34 -14.34
CA VAL A 43 2.03 -6.53 -15.14
C VAL A 43 1.86 -7.75 -14.25
N VAL A 44 0.97 -8.67 -14.64
CA VAL A 44 0.70 -9.88 -13.85
C VAL A 44 1.99 -10.72 -13.71
N GLY A 45 2.24 -11.19 -12.49
CA GLY A 45 3.45 -11.90 -12.12
C GLY A 45 4.65 -11.00 -11.83
N GLN A 46 4.51 -9.68 -11.94
CA GLN A 46 5.57 -8.75 -11.57
C GLN A 46 5.28 -8.03 -10.26
N GLY A 47 6.35 -7.53 -9.65
CA GLY A 47 6.27 -6.79 -8.41
C GLY A 47 7.54 -6.02 -8.07
N ALA A 48 7.51 -5.38 -6.93
CA ALA A 48 8.61 -4.59 -6.39
C ALA A 48 8.70 -4.73 -4.87
N VAL A 49 9.93 -4.83 -4.38
CA VAL A 49 10.25 -4.84 -2.95
C VAL A 49 10.92 -3.53 -2.61
N TYR A 50 10.44 -2.89 -1.56
CA TYR A 50 10.94 -1.62 -1.05
C TYR A 50 11.45 -1.77 0.37
N GLU A 51 12.38 -0.91 0.75
CA GLU A 51 12.76 -0.65 2.13
C GLU A 51 12.25 0.74 2.51
N GLN A 52 11.45 0.81 3.55
CA GLN A 52 11.03 2.06 4.16
C GLN A 52 11.91 2.34 5.38
N GLN A 53 12.67 3.43 5.33
CA GLN A 53 13.49 3.93 6.43
C GLN A 53 12.76 5.07 7.14
N HIS A 54 12.50 4.91 8.41
CA HIS A 54 11.86 5.90 9.26
C HIS A 54 12.90 6.89 9.85
N LYS A 55 12.44 8.07 10.28
CA LYS A 55 13.34 9.10 10.87
C LYS A 55 14.10 8.66 12.10
N ASP A 56 13.60 7.71 12.85
CA ASP A 56 14.30 7.14 14.01
C ASP A 56 15.32 6.04 13.64
N GLY A 57 15.57 5.86 12.34
CA GLY A 57 16.52 4.88 11.81
C GLY A 57 15.97 3.46 11.68
N THR A 58 14.75 3.19 12.14
CA THR A 58 14.13 1.87 11.96
C THR A 58 13.75 1.65 10.50
N LYS A 59 13.80 0.41 10.06
CA LYS A 59 13.47 -0.01 8.70
C LYS A 59 12.30 -0.99 8.73
N SER A 60 11.53 -1.02 7.64
CA SER A 60 10.51 -2.03 7.40
C SER A 60 10.39 -2.33 5.91
N PRO A 61 10.22 -3.58 5.51
CA PRO A 61 10.01 -3.96 4.14
C PRO A 61 8.56 -3.68 3.71
N LEU A 62 8.39 -3.41 2.40
CA LEU A 62 7.12 -3.34 1.71
C LEU A 62 7.25 -4.12 0.40
N GLU A 63 6.30 -4.98 0.11
CA GLU A 63 6.22 -5.71 -1.16
C GLU A 63 4.92 -5.38 -1.87
N LEU A 64 4.99 -5.11 -3.18
CA LEU A 64 3.83 -4.85 -4.04
C LEU A 64 3.91 -5.79 -5.24
N THR A 65 2.87 -6.58 -5.47
CA THR A 65 2.82 -7.55 -6.57
C THR A 65 1.48 -7.51 -7.29
N VAL A 66 1.49 -7.79 -8.60
CA VAL A 66 0.28 -7.99 -9.39
C VAL A 66 0.10 -9.48 -9.63
N VAL A 67 -0.85 -10.09 -8.93
CA VAL A 67 -1.00 -11.55 -8.94
C VAL A 67 -1.98 -12.06 -9.98
N ALA A 68 -2.99 -11.27 -10.37
CA ALA A 68 -3.98 -11.69 -11.37
C ALA A 68 -4.68 -10.51 -12.06
N LYS A 69 -5.49 -10.83 -13.07
CA LYS A 69 -6.46 -9.93 -13.70
C LYS A 69 -7.88 -10.48 -13.51
N GLU A 70 -8.85 -9.59 -13.35
CA GLU A 70 -10.28 -9.94 -13.30
C GLU A 70 -11.09 -8.85 -14.00
N THR A 71 -12.15 -9.21 -14.72
CA THR A 71 -13.07 -8.23 -15.31
C THR A 71 -14.13 -7.86 -14.28
N VAL A 72 -14.27 -6.58 -13.98
CA VAL A 72 -15.26 -6.02 -13.04
C VAL A 72 -16.08 -4.98 -13.78
N ASP A 73 -17.40 -5.19 -13.86
CA ASP A 73 -18.35 -4.29 -14.54
C ASP A 73 -17.91 -3.91 -15.98
N GLY A 74 -17.38 -4.90 -16.72
CA GLY A 74 -16.87 -4.72 -18.08
C GLY A 74 -15.50 -4.03 -18.20
N LYS A 75 -14.87 -3.69 -17.09
CA LYS A 75 -13.54 -3.06 -17.03
C LYS A 75 -12.47 -4.05 -16.58
N GLN A 76 -11.23 -3.84 -17.07
CA GLN A 76 -10.10 -4.62 -16.63
C GLN A 76 -9.71 -4.21 -15.19
N GLY A 77 -9.82 -5.15 -14.27
CA GLY A 77 -9.28 -5.05 -12.91
C GLY A 77 -7.99 -5.84 -12.74
N TYR A 78 -7.24 -5.48 -11.70
CA TYR A 78 -5.99 -6.12 -11.31
C TYR A 78 -6.03 -6.48 -9.83
N TRP A 79 -5.62 -7.70 -9.52
CA TRP A 79 -5.37 -8.12 -8.15
C TRP A 79 -3.97 -7.68 -7.74
N LEU A 80 -3.92 -6.70 -6.86
CA LEU A 80 -2.70 -6.19 -6.25
C LEU A 80 -2.55 -6.81 -4.86
N GLU A 81 -1.43 -7.48 -4.61
CA GLU A 81 -1.07 -7.98 -3.28
C GLU A 81 -0.03 -7.06 -2.65
N VAL A 82 -0.25 -6.70 -1.40
CA VAL A 82 0.59 -5.79 -0.62
C VAL A 82 1.06 -6.52 0.62
N GLY A 83 2.36 -6.76 0.69
CA GLY A 83 3.03 -7.25 1.89
C GLY A 83 3.68 -6.07 2.62
N HIS A 84 3.37 -5.88 3.90
CA HIS A 84 4.00 -4.87 4.72
C HIS A 84 4.40 -5.43 6.07
N ALA A 85 5.41 -4.86 6.68
CA ALA A 85 5.80 -5.16 8.05
C ALA A 85 5.51 -3.98 8.97
N GLU A 86 5.26 -4.26 10.24
CA GLU A 86 5.26 -3.24 11.26
C GLU A 86 6.65 -2.61 11.37
N LYS A 87 6.68 -1.37 11.83
CA LYS A 87 7.93 -0.63 12.02
C LYS A 87 8.91 -1.38 12.90
N GLY A 88 10.09 -1.66 12.34
CA GLY A 88 11.15 -2.42 13.02
C GLY A 88 10.96 -3.94 13.00
N SER A 89 10.03 -4.44 12.18
CA SER A 89 9.84 -5.87 11.92
C SER A 89 10.16 -6.19 10.47
N ASP A 90 10.69 -7.39 10.22
CA ASP A 90 10.90 -7.94 8.88
C ASP A 90 9.76 -8.89 8.45
N SER A 91 8.82 -9.18 9.36
CA SER A 91 7.71 -10.10 9.09
C SER A 91 6.61 -9.42 8.30
N LEU A 92 6.40 -9.83 7.06
CA LEU A 92 5.36 -9.29 6.18
C LEU A 92 3.98 -9.86 6.52
N THR A 93 3.01 -8.95 6.60
CA THR A 93 1.58 -9.26 6.60
C THR A 93 1.02 -8.85 5.27
N TYR A 94 0.22 -9.71 4.64
CA TYR A 94 -0.29 -9.50 3.29
C TYR A 94 -1.77 -9.13 3.27
N ALA A 95 -2.11 -8.23 2.34
CA ALA A 95 -3.47 -7.95 1.91
C ALA A 95 -3.53 -7.95 0.39
N LYS A 96 -4.68 -8.34 -0.18
CA LYS A 96 -4.91 -8.45 -1.62
C LYS A 96 -6.11 -7.59 -1.99
N MET A 97 -5.98 -6.76 -3.02
CA MET A 97 -7.01 -5.82 -3.46
C MET A 97 -7.31 -5.98 -4.94
N LEU A 98 -8.59 -6.00 -5.30
CA LEU A 98 -9.03 -5.89 -6.68
C LEU A 98 -9.30 -4.43 -7.00
N ILE A 99 -8.54 -3.87 -7.94
CA ILE A 99 -8.62 -2.47 -8.34
C ILE A 99 -8.88 -2.33 -9.84
N THR A 100 -9.66 -1.32 -10.23
CA THR A 100 -9.72 -0.79 -11.60
C THR A 100 -8.98 0.54 -11.68
N LEU A 101 -8.56 0.96 -12.89
CA LEU A 101 -7.70 2.14 -13.08
C LEU A 101 -8.45 3.37 -13.55
N ASP A 102 -9.54 3.19 -14.28
CA ASP A 102 -10.33 4.28 -14.84
C ASP A 102 -11.83 4.04 -14.64
N PRO A 103 -12.44 4.68 -13.60
CA PRO A 103 -11.76 5.40 -12.52
C PRO A 103 -10.97 4.45 -11.60
N TRP A 104 -10.00 5.00 -10.84
CA TRP A 104 -9.36 4.22 -9.79
C TRP A 104 -10.40 3.85 -8.72
N GLU A 105 -10.65 2.56 -8.59
CA GLU A 105 -11.62 2.05 -7.62
C GLU A 105 -11.15 0.72 -7.04
N THR A 106 -11.31 0.55 -5.73
CA THR A 106 -11.07 -0.73 -5.06
C THR A 106 -12.41 -1.43 -4.90
N HIS A 107 -12.55 -2.60 -5.50
CA HIS A 107 -13.79 -3.38 -5.51
C HIS A 107 -13.84 -4.43 -4.41
N LYS A 108 -12.70 -5.07 -4.12
CA LYS A 108 -12.58 -6.12 -3.10
C LYS A 108 -11.27 -5.96 -2.35
N MET A 109 -11.29 -6.33 -1.08
CA MET A 109 -10.09 -6.45 -0.26
C MET A 109 -10.12 -7.77 0.49
N ILE A 110 -9.03 -8.52 0.43
CA ILE A 110 -8.86 -9.80 1.10
C ILE A 110 -7.61 -9.70 1.97
N PHE A 111 -7.69 -10.18 3.19
CA PHE A 111 -6.56 -10.23 4.10
C PHE A 111 -6.60 -11.52 4.92
N VAL A 112 -5.46 -11.86 5.50
CA VAL A 112 -5.34 -12.98 6.45
C VAL A 112 -5.12 -12.38 7.84
N MET A 113 -5.96 -12.76 8.79
CA MET A 113 -5.83 -12.27 10.16
C MET A 113 -4.60 -12.88 10.84
N PRO A 114 -3.96 -12.17 11.78
CA PRO A 114 -2.86 -12.73 12.58
C PRO A 114 -3.30 -14.07 13.20
N HIS A 115 -2.42 -15.06 13.13
CA HIS A 115 -2.66 -16.42 13.63
C HIS A 115 -3.79 -17.22 12.93
N SER A 116 -4.28 -16.75 11.78
CA SER A 116 -5.20 -17.46 10.91
C SER A 116 -4.51 -17.81 9.58
N THR A 117 -4.96 -18.89 8.94
CA THR A 117 -4.61 -19.21 7.54
C THR A 117 -5.77 -18.93 6.59
N GLN A 118 -6.95 -18.60 7.15
CA GLN A 118 -8.16 -18.38 6.38
C GLN A 118 -8.23 -16.94 5.87
N PRO A 119 -8.27 -16.71 4.55
CA PRO A 119 -8.50 -15.39 3.99
C PRO A 119 -9.90 -14.87 4.29
N VAL A 120 -10.03 -13.58 4.51
CA VAL A 120 -11.30 -12.90 4.80
C VAL A 120 -11.50 -11.77 3.79
N GLU A 121 -12.64 -11.78 3.09
CA GLU A 121 -13.05 -10.69 2.21
C GLU A 121 -13.75 -9.60 3.02
N TYR A 122 -13.16 -8.41 3.02
CA TYR A 122 -13.70 -7.23 3.67
C TYR A 122 -14.60 -6.45 2.69
N PRO A 123 -15.82 -6.05 3.10
CA PRO A 123 -16.68 -5.25 2.24
C PRO A 123 -16.10 -3.86 2.02
N MET A 124 -15.82 -3.52 0.77
CA MET A 124 -15.37 -2.20 0.36
C MET A 124 -16.59 -1.31 0.12
N ASN A 125 -16.81 -0.35 1.00
CA ASN A 125 -17.85 0.66 0.86
C ASN A 125 -17.23 2.04 1.14
N PRO A 126 -16.44 2.60 0.19
CA PRO A 126 -15.79 3.89 0.38
C PRO A 126 -16.86 4.97 0.54
N SER A 127 -16.82 5.69 1.66
CA SER A 127 -17.72 6.82 1.86
C SER A 127 -17.39 7.94 0.86
N GLN A 128 -18.41 8.69 0.44
CA GLN A 128 -18.23 9.83 -0.46
C GLN A 128 -17.21 10.86 0.07
N LYS A 129 -17.18 11.09 1.39
CA LYS A 129 -16.15 11.92 2.06
C LYS A 129 -14.72 11.40 1.89
N THR A 130 -14.53 10.09 1.76
CA THR A 130 -13.22 9.50 1.50
C THR A 130 -12.76 9.80 0.08
N LYS A 131 -13.69 9.72 -0.89
CA LYS A 131 -13.43 10.08 -2.30
C LYS A 131 -13.06 11.57 -2.44
N GLU A 132 -13.84 12.47 -1.84
CA GLU A 132 -13.59 13.93 -1.85
C GLU A 132 -12.25 14.32 -1.22
N LYS A 133 -11.90 13.77 -0.07
CA LYS A 133 -10.59 13.98 0.56
C LYS A 133 -9.43 13.43 -0.26
N MET A 134 -9.63 12.33 -0.94
CA MET A 134 -8.64 11.80 -1.87
C MET A 134 -8.43 12.76 -3.04
N GLU A 135 -9.46 13.35 -3.60
CA GLU A 135 -9.40 14.31 -4.70
C GLU A 135 -8.68 15.60 -4.30
N GLU A 136 -9.00 16.16 -3.15
CA GLU A 136 -8.41 17.42 -2.63
C GLU A 136 -6.90 17.32 -2.36
N ASN A 137 -6.40 16.16 -1.96
CA ASN A 137 -4.96 15.95 -1.70
C ASN A 137 -4.12 15.75 -2.96
N MET A 138 -4.73 15.60 -4.13
CA MET A 138 -4.06 15.25 -5.38
C MET A 138 -3.63 16.44 -6.24
N GLU A 139 -4.12 17.64 -5.93
CA GLU A 139 -3.87 18.83 -6.73
C GLU A 139 -2.52 19.52 -6.43
N LYS A 140 -1.69 18.92 -5.58
CA LYS A 140 -0.54 19.59 -4.95
C LYS A 140 0.82 19.05 -5.40
N TRP A 141 0.93 18.57 -6.64
CA TRP A 141 2.20 18.01 -7.14
C TRP A 141 2.60 18.63 -8.47
N HIS A 142 3.89 18.88 -8.66
CA HIS A 142 4.45 19.33 -9.94
C HIS A 142 5.66 18.50 -10.34
N LYS A 143 5.88 18.38 -11.64
CA LYS A 143 7.07 17.73 -12.21
C LYS A 143 8.26 18.66 -12.12
N VAL A 144 9.31 18.21 -11.44
CA VAL A 144 10.59 18.92 -11.31
C VAL A 144 11.48 18.67 -12.53
N GLY A 145 11.53 17.41 -13.01
CA GLY A 145 12.39 17.06 -14.13
C GLY A 145 12.44 15.56 -14.40
N THR A 146 13.48 15.15 -15.09
CA THR A 146 13.80 13.75 -15.37
C THR A 146 15.29 13.54 -15.12
N GLU A 147 15.63 12.56 -14.28
CA GLU A 147 17.01 12.30 -13.86
C GLU A 147 17.26 10.81 -13.57
N PRO A 148 18.52 10.34 -13.68
CA PRO A 148 18.88 8.99 -13.30
C PRO A 148 18.96 8.87 -11.77
N ILE A 149 18.30 7.87 -11.21
CA ILE A 149 18.32 7.55 -9.76
C ILE A 149 18.90 6.14 -9.56
N THR A 150 19.91 6.06 -8.72
CA THR A 150 20.51 4.79 -8.31
C THR A 150 19.98 4.36 -6.95
N VAL A 151 19.43 3.16 -6.87
CA VAL A 151 18.89 2.49 -5.69
C VAL A 151 19.44 1.05 -5.65
N PRO A 152 19.25 0.28 -4.58
CA PRO A 152 19.74 -1.11 -4.52
C PRO A 152 19.29 -2.00 -5.69
N ALA A 153 18.10 -1.77 -6.24
CA ALA A 153 17.59 -2.48 -7.41
C ALA A 153 18.29 -2.12 -8.74
N GLY A 154 19.12 -1.08 -8.78
CA GLY A 154 19.82 -0.60 -9.99
C GLY A 154 19.64 0.89 -10.25
N THR A 155 19.98 1.31 -11.48
CA THR A 155 19.83 2.70 -11.93
C THR A 155 18.66 2.83 -12.90
N PHE A 156 17.77 3.76 -12.61
CA PHE A 156 16.55 4.04 -13.37
C PHE A 156 16.50 5.49 -13.82
N LEU A 157 16.13 5.73 -15.09
CA LEU A 157 15.74 7.07 -15.51
C LEU A 157 14.34 7.34 -14.97
N CYS A 158 14.22 8.35 -14.09
CA CYS A 158 13.01 8.65 -13.35
C CYS A 158 12.45 10.01 -13.66
N GLU A 159 11.15 10.14 -13.71
CA GLU A 159 10.47 11.41 -13.55
C GLU A 159 10.50 11.79 -12.06
N HIS A 160 10.98 13.00 -11.76
CA HIS A 160 10.97 13.57 -10.42
C HIS A 160 9.75 14.46 -10.25
N TRP A 161 8.97 14.17 -9.22
CA TRP A 161 7.78 14.91 -8.81
C TRP A 161 7.95 15.42 -7.40
N ALA A 162 7.64 16.69 -7.15
CA ALA A 162 7.66 17.30 -5.84
C ALA A 162 6.27 17.76 -5.44
N LYS A 163 5.94 17.63 -4.15
CA LYS A 163 4.74 18.18 -3.59
C LYS A 163 4.88 19.69 -3.38
N ASP A 164 3.84 20.48 -3.69
CA ASP A 164 3.90 21.95 -3.69
C ASP A 164 4.25 22.54 -2.31
N ASP A 165 3.94 21.82 -1.23
CA ASP A 165 4.30 22.22 0.14
C ASP A 165 5.72 21.81 0.55
N GLY A 166 6.51 21.23 -0.35
CA GLY A 166 7.89 20.78 -0.13
C GLY A 166 8.00 19.64 0.89
N THR A 167 6.92 18.91 1.14
CA THR A 167 6.89 17.87 2.17
C THR A 167 7.27 16.49 1.67
N GLU A 168 7.26 16.30 0.35
CA GLU A 168 7.49 15.00 -0.26
C GLU A 168 8.00 15.11 -1.70
N ASP A 169 8.96 14.26 -2.05
CA ASP A 169 9.50 14.04 -3.37
C ASP A 169 9.34 12.60 -3.79
N VAL A 170 9.02 12.35 -5.07
CA VAL A 170 8.83 11.03 -5.66
C VAL A 170 9.58 10.92 -6.98
N TRP A 171 10.32 9.83 -7.15
CA TRP A 171 10.98 9.45 -8.40
C TRP A 171 10.33 8.20 -8.97
N ALA A 172 9.77 8.33 -10.17
CA ALA A 172 9.00 7.29 -10.83
C ALA A 172 9.61 6.85 -12.16
N SER A 173 9.62 5.55 -12.43
CA SER A 173 10.05 4.96 -13.71
C SER A 173 9.06 3.89 -14.17
N SER A 174 8.59 3.97 -15.41
CA SER A 174 7.67 3.00 -16.01
C SER A 174 8.22 1.57 -16.09
N LYS A 175 9.52 1.38 -15.83
CA LYS A 175 10.17 0.06 -15.77
C LYS A 175 9.88 -0.71 -14.47
N VAL A 176 9.23 -0.08 -13.50
CA VAL A 176 8.96 -0.66 -12.17
C VAL A 176 7.46 -0.93 -12.01
N SER A 177 7.06 -2.20 -12.10
CA SER A 177 5.69 -2.65 -11.83
C SER A 177 5.51 -2.88 -10.32
N PRO A 178 4.32 -2.58 -9.75
CA PRO A 178 3.13 -2.02 -10.38
C PRO A 178 3.05 -0.48 -10.31
N MET A 179 3.82 0.16 -9.43
CA MET A 179 3.60 1.55 -9.02
C MET A 179 4.58 2.54 -9.68
N SER A 180 5.43 2.10 -10.58
CA SER A 180 6.53 2.89 -11.15
C SER A 180 7.47 3.55 -10.12
N LEU A 181 7.27 3.34 -8.83
CA LEU A 181 8.01 3.98 -7.77
C LEU A 181 9.43 3.44 -7.67
N VAL A 182 10.43 4.31 -7.72
CA VAL A 182 11.84 3.98 -7.52
C VAL A 182 12.31 4.48 -6.16
N LYS A 183 11.92 5.70 -5.79
CA LYS A 183 12.26 6.33 -4.52
C LYS A 183 11.19 7.34 -4.12
N SER A 184 10.92 7.45 -2.82
CA SER A 184 10.24 8.61 -2.26
C SER A 184 10.94 9.12 -1.03
N VAL A 185 10.88 10.44 -0.81
CA VAL A 185 11.43 11.11 0.37
C VAL A 185 10.33 11.97 0.96
N GLY A 186 9.89 11.63 2.15
CA GLY A 186 8.86 12.36 2.87
C GLY A 186 9.34 12.88 4.22
N LYS A 187 8.49 13.68 4.88
CA LYS A 187 8.79 14.25 6.21
C LYS A 187 9.13 13.21 7.28
N THR A 188 8.59 12.01 7.17
CA THR A 188 8.66 11.00 8.24
C THR A 188 9.44 9.76 7.84
N SER A 189 9.58 9.49 6.55
CA SER A 189 10.26 8.31 6.04
C SER A 189 10.79 8.54 4.63
N THR A 190 11.80 7.74 4.28
CA THR A 190 12.28 7.56 2.91
C THR A 190 11.97 6.13 2.50
N MET A 191 11.53 5.93 1.26
CA MET A 191 11.34 4.62 0.68
C MET A 191 12.19 4.46 -0.57
N VAL A 192 12.85 3.32 -0.70
CA VAL A 192 13.70 3.01 -1.84
C VAL A 192 13.38 1.62 -2.39
N LEU A 193 13.42 1.49 -3.71
CA LEU A 193 13.29 0.21 -4.38
C LEU A 193 14.54 -0.64 -4.15
N VAL A 194 14.34 -1.82 -3.57
CA VAL A 194 15.41 -2.78 -3.27
C VAL A 194 15.51 -3.85 -4.34
N LYS A 195 14.37 -4.28 -4.89
CA LYS A 195 14.31 -5.36 -5.87
C LYS A 195 13.07 -5.27 -6.74
N THR A 196 13.18 -5.60 -8.03
CA THR A 196 12.05 -5.89 -8.90
C THR A 196 11.82 -7.40 -8.97
N LEU A 197 10.57 -7.83 -9.03
CA LEU A 197 10.16 -9.23 -9.14
C LEU A 197 9.60 -9.48 -10.54
N SER A 198 10.13 -10.47 -11.24
CA SER A 198 9.65 -10.92 -12.57
C SER A 198 8.76 -12.15 -12.50
N SER A 199 8.72 -12.81 -11.35
CA SER A 199 7.85 -13.95 -11.04
C SER A 199 7.49 -13.85 -9.56
N ALA A 200 6.52 -12.97 -9.28
CA ALA A 200 6.04 -12.71 -7.93
C ALA A 200 5.11 -13.84 -7.48
N PRO A 201 5.32 -14.42 -6.29
CA PRO A 201 4.38 -15.40 -5.73
C PRO A 201 3.08 -14.71 -5.30
N GLU A 202 2.00 -15.47 -5.30
CA GLU A 202 0.75 -15.11 -4.64
C GLU A 202 0.78 -15.66 -3.21
N HIS A 203 0.68 -14.79 -2.20
CA HIS A 203 0.76 -15.18 -0.79
C HIS A 203 -0.63 -15.47 -0.20
N ILE A 204 -1.67 -14.75 -0.64
CA ILE A 204 -3.04 -14.98 -0.20
C ILE A 204 -3.74 -15.89 -1.20
N THR A 205 -3.79 -17.17 -0.87
CA THR A 205 -4.43 -18.23 -1.67
C THR A 205 -5.65 -18.79 -0.95
N GLY A 206 -6.50 -19.52 -1.70
CA GLY A 206 -7.71 -20.13 -1.17
C GLY A 206 -8.95 -19.23 -1.28
N MET A 207 -10.11 -19.81 -0.95
CA MET A 207 -11.40 -19.13 -1.05
C MET A 207 -11.61 -18.25 0.19
N PRO A 208 -11.80 -16.93 0.04
CA PRO A 208 -12.02 -16.08 1.19
C PRO A 208 -13.41 -16.28 1.79
N GLN A 209 -13.48 -16.21 3.12
CA GLN A 209 -14.74 -16.09 3.84
C GLN A 209 -15.20 -14.62 3.84
N LYS A 210 -16.51 -14.40 3.88
CA LYS A 210 -17.05 -13.05 4.05
C LYS A 210 -16.74 -12.54 5.46
N PHE A 211 -16.39 -11.27 5.57
CA PHE A 211 -16.15 -10.62 6.86
C PHE A 211 -17.38 -10.67 7.76
N ASP A 212 -17.21 -11.23 8.96
CA ASP A 212 -18.20 -11.20 10.03
C ASP A 212 -17.71 -10.26 11.15
N PRO A 213 -18.42 -9.12 11.39
CA PRO A 213 -18.03 -8.17 12.44
C PRO A 213 -18.09 -8.75 13.86
N GLN A 214 -18.91 -9.75 14.11
CA GLN A 214 -19.02 -10.38 15.44
C GLN A 214 -17.83 -11.29 15.70
N MET A 215 -17.52 -12.16 14.75
CA MET A 215 -16.37 -13.04 14.81
C MET A 215 -15.04 -12.23 14.90
N PHE A 216 -14.94 -11.14 14.15
CA PHE A 216 -13.77 -10.25 14.22
C PHE A 216 -13.61 -9.64 15.62
N ARG A 217 -14.69 -9.12 16.23
CA ARG A 217 -14.65 -8.57 17.60
C ARG A 217 -14.23 -9.61 18.63
N GLN A 218 -14.75 -10.81 18.52
CA GLN A 218 -14.42 -11.91 19.44
C GLN A 218 -12.94 -12.26 19.36
N GLN A 219 -12.39 -12.45 18.17
CA GLN A 219 -10.97 -12.75 17.97
C GLN A 219 -10.06 -11.63 18.48
N MET A 220 -10.45 -10.37 18.28
CA MET A 220 -9.71 -9.21 18.80
C MET A 220 -9.71 -9.20 20.33
N MET A 221 -10.82 -9.53 20.99
CA MET A 221 -10.89 -9.60 22.45
C MET A 221 -10.04 -10.74 23.01
N GLU A 222 -10.03 -11.90 22.36
CA GLU A 222 -9.18 -13.03 22.75
C GLU A 222 -7.68 -12.69 22.64
N GLN A 223 -7.28 -11.98 21.57
CA GLN A 223 -5.89 -11.53 21.43
C GLN A 223 -5.48 -10.52 22.50
N MET A 224 -6.37 -9.59 22.85
CA MET A 224 -6.11 -8.61 23.91
C MET A 224 -6.00 -9.28 25.29
N GLN A 225 -6.73 -10.38 25.52
CA GLN A 225 -6.61 -11.15 26.76
C GLN A 225 -5.27 -11.91 26.82
N LYS A 226 -4.92 -12.63 25.75
CA LYS A 226 -3.62 -13.36 25.68
C LYS A 226 -2.40 -12.44 25.81
N GLY A 227 -2.48 -11.22 25.28
CA GLY A 227 -1.40 -10.22 25.42
C GLY A 227 -1.22 -9.70 26.86
N LYS A 228 -2.24 -9.78 27.71
CA LYS A 228 -2.16 -9.40 29.13
C LYS A 228 -1.55 -10.51 29.99
N ASP A 229 -1.82 -11.77 29.65
CA ASP A 229 -1.33 -12.93 30.40
C ASP A 229 0.18 -13.17 30.22
N HIS A 230 0.81 -12.60 29.16
CA HIS A 230 2.25 -12.65 28.93
C HIS A 230 3.04 -11.50 29.57
N GLN A 231 2.38 -10.56 30.29
CA GLN A 231 3.03 -9.45 30.99
C GLN A 231 3.02 -9.62 32.52
N GLN A 232 2.55 -10.74 33.03
CA GLN A 232 2.68 -11.16 34.44
C GLN A 232 3.75 -12.28 34.55
#